data_3bb4f596a65ddd811c6516ca4f4dc27b
#
_entry.id   3bb4f596a65ddd811c6516ca4f4dc27b
#
_cell.length_a   1.000
_cell.length_b   1.000
_cell.length_c   1.000
_cell.angle_alpha   90.00
_cell.angle_beta   90.00
_cell.angle_gamma   90.00
#
_symmetry.space_group_name_H-M   'P 1'
#
loop_
_entity.id
_entity.type
_entity.pdbx_description
1 polymer ?
#
loop_
_entity_poly.entity_id
_entity_poly.type
_entity_poly.pdbx_seq_one_letter_code
_entity_poly.pdbx_strand_id
1 'polypeptide(L)'
;MIRARSIVLGVAGVLATAAGVAAQPAGDAKSGQTAFMKLGCYTCHGVWGQGTWRDGPRINPPMPYEAMLQQLRTPRLEMPPYVASVAPDKTVADIHAYLASVPKPVDASLIKGMQ
;
A
#
# COMPACT_ATOMS: atom_id res chain seq x y z
N MET A 1 23.23 -20.42 -65.99
CA MET A 1 21.97 -20.77 -65.27
C MET A 1 22.21 -20.60 -63.77
N ILE A 2 21.82 -19.47 -63.18
CA ILE A 2 22.00 -19.16 -61.75
C ILE A 2 20.64 -19.38 -61.11
N ARG A 3 20.54 -20.35 -60.18
CA ARG A 3 19.32 -20.64 -59.43
C ARG A 3 19.35 -19.75 -58.17
N ALA A 4 18.43 -18.78 -58.11
CA ALA A 4 18.17 -17.99 -56.92
C ALA A 4 17.50 -18.87 -55.85
N ARG A 5 18.13 -19.00 -54.67
CA ARG A 5 17.55 -19.62 -53.50
C ARG A 5 16.91 -18.52 -52.66
N SER A 6 15.58 -18.53 -52.60
CA SER A 6 14.81 -17.67 -51.71
C SER A 6 14.97 -18.14 -50.27
N ILE A 7 15.55 -17.28 -49.43
CA ILE A 7 15.61 -17.49 -47.98
C ILE A 7 14.35 -16.85 -47.38
N VAL A 8 13.46 -17.69 -46.86
CA VAL A 8 12.31 -17.24 -46.09
C VAL A 8 12.77 -17.02 -44.64
N LEU A 9 12.92 -15.77 -44.23
CA LEU A 9 13.12 -15.42 -42.82
C LEU A 9 11.76 -15.52 -42.09
N GLY A 10 11.62 -16.56 -41.28
CA GLY A 10 10.51 -16.67 -40.34
C GLY A 10 10.71 -15.71 -39.18
N VAL A 11 9.86 -14.69 -39.08
CA VAL A 11 9.79 -13.81 -37.89
C VAL A 11 9.03 -14.55 -36.80
N ALA A 12 9.75 -15.11 -35.82
CA ALA A 12 9.15 -15.65 -34.62
C ALA A 12 8.66 -14.50 -33.75
N GLY A 13 7.35 -14.28 -33.76
CA GLY A 13 6.72 -13.31 -32.85
C GLY A 13 6.80 -13.77 -31.40
N VAL A 14 7.58 -13.08 -30.58
CA VAL A 14 7.60 -13.27 -29.13
C VAL A 14 6.33 -12.62 -28.57
N LEU A 15 5.33 -13.45 -28.21
CA LEU A 15 4.20 -13.01 -27.42
C LEU A 15 4.70 -12.75 -25.99
N ALA A 16 4.95 -11.49 -25.68
CA ALA A 16 5.15 -11.04 -24.30
C ALA A 16 3.80 -11.12 -23.57
N THR A 17 3.62 -12.15 -22.75
CA THR A 17 2.52 -12.21 -21.79
C THR A 17 2.79 -11.17 -20.71
N ALA A 18 2.12 -10.02 -20.81
CA ALA A 18 2.07 -9.05 -19.72
C ALA A 18 1.35 -9.74 -18.55
N ALA A 19 2.09 -10.16 -17.51
CA ALA A 19 1.52 -10.56 -16.26
C ALA A 19 0.77 -9.34 -15.70
N GLY A 20 -0.57 -9.39 -15.74
CA GLY A 20 -1.40 -8.32 -15.20
C GLY A 20 -1.13 -8.18 -13.72
N VAL A 21 -0.52 -7.07 -13.31
CA VAL A 21 -0.47 -6.66 -11.91
C VAL A 21 -1.92 -6.44 -11.50
N ALA A 22 -2.42 -7.24 -10.55
CA ALA A 22 -3.77 -7.07 -10.03
C ALA A 22 -3.88 -5.63 -9.50
N ALA A 23 -4.85 -4.87 -10.02
CA ALA A 23 -5.04 -3.49 -9.60
C ALA A 23 -5.46 -3.47 -8.13
N GLN A 24 -4.88 -2.55 -7.34
CA GLN A 24 -5.30 -2.29 -5.97
C GLN A 24 -6.81 -2.02 -5.95
N PRO A 25 -7.58 -2.64 -5.03
CA PRO A 25 -8.98 -2.29 -4.85
C PRO A 25 -9.17 -0.79 -4.58
N ALA A 26 -10.19 -0.18 -5.16
CA ALA A 26 -10.51 1.21 -4.85
C ALA A 26 -10.84 1.35 -3.37
N GLY A 27 -10.17 2.29 -2.66
CA GLY A 27 -10.36 2.56 -1.25
C GLY A 27 -11.28 3.75 -0.99
N ASP A 28 -12.05 3.68 0.10
CA ASP A 28 -12.86 4.78 0.63
C ASP A 28 -12.29 5.25 1.97
N ALA A 29 -11.86 6.51 2.04
CA ALA A 29 -11.17 7.05 3.22
C ALA A 29 -12.07 7.09 4.48
N LYS A 30 -13.37 7.32 4.34
CA LYS A 30 -14.29 7.37 5.47
C LYS A 30 -14.52 5.97 6.06
N SER A 31 -14.74 4.99 5.21
CA SER A 31 -14.81 3.58 5.61
C SER A 31 -13.49 3.12 6.22
N GLY A 32 -12.36 3.59 5.66
CA GLY A 32 -11.03 3.32 6.16
C GLY A 32 -10.79 3.87 7.55
N GLN A 33 -11.22 5.09 7.83
CA GLN A 33 -11.15 5.66 9.17
C GLN A 33 -11.93 4.81 10.18
N THR A 34 -13.16 4.43 9.81
CA THR A 34 -13.98 3.58 10.66
C THR A 34 -13.32 2.22 10.94
N ALA A 35 -12.77 1.58 9.90
CA ALA A 35 -12.08 0.32 10.01
C ALA A 35 -10.79 0.44 10.85
N PHE A 36 -10.01 1.51 10.65
CA PHE A 36 -8.79 1.80 11.40
C PHE A 36 -9.05 1.89 12.90
N MET A 37 -10.13 2.56 13.28
CA MET A 37 -10.54 2.66 14.67
C MET A 37 -11.09 1.32 15.20
N LYS A 38 -11.96 0.66 14.44
CA LYS A 38 -12.60 -0.60 14.84
C LYS A 38 -11.60 -1.75 15.02
N LEU A 39 -10.57 -1.81 14.17
CA LEU A 39 -9.52 -2.84 14.23
C LEU A 39 -8.44 -2.52 15.27
N GLY A 40 -8.50 -1.39 15.94
CA GLY A 40 -7.57 -1.02 17.00
C GLY A 40 -6.21 -0.51 16.52
N CYS A 41 -6.05 -0.21 15.24
CA CYS A 41 -4.78 0.28 14.68
C CYS A 41 -4.29 1.56 15.39
N TYR A 42 -5.24 2.40 15.80
CA TYR A 42 -4.96 3.66 16.49
C TYR A 42 -4.26 3.50 17.85
N THR A 43 -4.41 2.35 18.50
CA THR A 43 -3.83 2.13 19.85
C THR A 43 -2.31 2.21 19.83
N CYS A 44 -1.69 1.73 18.75
CA CYS A 44 -0.24 1.78 18.56
C CYS A 44 0.19 2.90 17.61
N HIS A 45 -0.58 3.16 16.55
CA HIS A 45 -0.18 4.08 15.50
C HIS A 45 -0.75 5.51 15.64
N GLY A 46 -1.58 5.76 16.67
CA GLY A 46 -2.29 7.03 16.84
C GLY A 46 -3.46 7.18 15.88
N VAL A 47 -4.40 8.05 16.22
CA VAL A 47 -5.69 8.19 15.51
C VAL A 47 -5.55 8.60 14.04
N TRP A 48 -4.46 9.25 13.68
CA TRP A 48 -4.15 9.69 12.31
C TRP A 48 -2.96 8.94 11.69
N GLY A 49 -2.54 7.84 12.31
CA GLY A 49 -1.35 7.12 11.87
C GLY A 49 -0.05 7.90 12.09
N GLN A 50 -0.07 8.87 12.99
CA GLN A 50 1.09 9.72 13.29
C GLN A 50 2.18 8.98 14.07
N GLY A 51 1.89 7.78 14.55
CA GLY A 51 2.77 7.03 15.43
C GLY A 51 2.64 7.45 16.88
N THR A 52 3.21 6.63 17.76
CA THR A 52 3.42 6.93 19.16
C THR A 52 4.91 6.76 19.48
N TRP A 53 5.37 7.37 20.52
CA TRP A 53 6.80 7.29 20.87
C TRP A 53 7.22 5.92 21.43
N ARG A 54 6.25 5.06 21.81
CA ARG A 54 6.50 3.75 22.43
C ARG A 54 5.99 2.57 21.62
N ASP A 55 4.79 2.68 21.05
CA ASP A 55 4.02 1.50 20.69
C ASP A 55 3.95 1.24 19.18
N GLY A 56 4.18 2.23 18.35
CA GLY A 56 4.14 2.03 16.90
C GLY A 56 4.67 3.20 16.09
N PRO A 57 5.28 2.92 14.94
CA PRO A 57 5.81 3.94 14.06
C PRO A 57 4.71 4.76 13.39
N ARG A 58 5.10 5.91 12.85
CA ARG A 58 4.26 6.68 11.92
C ARG A 58 3.98 5.85 10.68
N ILE A 59 2.71 5.85 10.24
CA ILE A 59 2.25 5.16 9.03
C ILE A 59 1.46 6.06 8.08
N ASN A 60 1.45 7.37 8.31
CA ASN A 60 0.94 8.36 7.36
C ASN A 60 2.10 9.26 6.87
N PRO A 61 2.33 9.42 5.57
CA PRO A 61 1.64 8.74 4.48
C PRO A 61 1.87 7.22 4.51
N PRO A 62 0.92 6.43 4.00
CA PRO A 62 1.08 4.98 4.00
C PRO A 62 2.16 4.53 3.01
N MET A 63 2.75 3.38 3.29
CA MET A 63 3.56 2.68 2.30
C MET A 63 2.69 2.23 1.11
N PRO A 64 3.28 1.83 -0.03
CA PRO A 64 2.49 1.28 -1.14
C PRO A 64 1.55 0.17 -0.68
N TYR A 65 0.36 0.09 -1.27
CA TYR A 65 -0.71 -0.82 -0.86
C TYR A 65 -0.26 -2.28 -0.69
N GLU A 66 0.48 -2.82 -1.65
CA GLU A 66 0.97 -4.20 -1.59
C GLU A 66 1.91 -4.44 -0.40
N ALA A 67 2.76 -3.48 -0.10
CA ALA A 67 3.65 -3.53 1.05
C ALA A 67 2.87 -3.45 2.38
N MET A 68 1.83 -2.63 2.42
CA MET A 68 0.93 -2.53 3.57
C MET A 68 0.14 -3.82 3.76
N LEU A 69 -0.40 -4.40 2.67
CA LEU A 69 -1.09 -5.68 2.71
C LEU A 69 -0.18 -6.79 3.24
N GLN A 70 1.04 -6.88 2.72
CA GLN A 70 2.04 -7.84 3.20
C GLN A 70 2.35 -7.64 4.68
N GLN A 71 2.54 -6.40 5.13
CA GLN A 71 2.81 -6.08 6.53
C GLN A 71 1.66 -6.47 7.46
N LEU A 72 0.40 -6.31 7.01
CA LEU A 72 -0.77 -6.73 7.77
C LEU A 72 -0.93 -8.25 7.85
N ARG A 73 -0.61 -8.97 6.75
CA ARG A 73 -0.72 -10.43 6.69
C ARG A 73 0.40 -11.15 7.43
N THR A 74 1.62 -10.63 7.29
CA THR A 74 2.84 -11.21 7.87
C THR A 74 3.66 -10.09 8.51
N PRO A 75 3.21 -9.58 9.66
CA PRO A 75 3.82 -8.42 10.28
C PRO A 75 5.24 -8.71 10.75
N ARG A 76 6.06 -7.69 10.66
CA ARG A 76 7.37 -7.65 11.30
C ARG A 76 7.24 -7.10 12.72
N LEU A 77 8.12 -7.53 13.60
CA LEU A 77 8.15 -7.10 15.00
C LEU A 77 6.86 -7.48 15.75
N GLU A 78 6.44 -6.67 16.71
CA GLU A 78 5.35 -6.96 17.65
C GLU A 78 3.95 -6.63 17.14
N MET A 79 3.82 -6.17 15.89
CA MET A 79 2.51 -5.89 15.32
C MET A 79 1.70 -7.19 15.17
N PRO A 80 0.44 -7.26 15.63
CA PRO A 80 -0.38 -8.46 15.44
C PRO A 80 -0.77 -8.67 13.97
N PRO A 81 -0.88 -9.92 13.50
CA PRO A 81 -1.33 -10.19 12.13
C PRO A 81 -2.84 -9.94 11.97
N TYR A 82 -3.20 -9.34 10.84
CA TYR A 82 -4.59 -9.15 10.43
C TYR A 82 -4.90 -10.04 9.23
N VAL A 83 -5.50 -11.20 9.50
CA VAL A 83 -5.89 -12.16 8.47
C VAL A 83 -7.04 -11.64 7.61
N ALA A 84 -7.21 -12.19 6.41
CA ALA A 84 -8.20 -11.70 5.44
C ALA A 84 -9.67 -11.79 5.95
N SER A 85 -9.98 -12.73 6.85
CA SER A 85 -11.30 -12.81 7.48
C SER A 85 -11.59 -11.67 8.46
N VAL A 86 -10.55 -11.06 9.03
CA VAL A 86 -10.66 -9.92 9.97
C VAL A 86 -10.55 -8.59 9.23
N ALA A 87 -9.62 -8.49 8.31
CA ALA A 87 -9.40 -7.30 7.47
C ALA A 87 -9.30 -7.72 6.00
N PRO A 88 -10.43 -7.90 5.28
CA PRO A 88 -10.44 -8.17 3.84
C PRO A 88 -9.63 -7.15 3.06
N ASP A 89 -9.12 -7.51 1.88
CA ASP A 89 -8.29 -6.64 1.05
C ASP A 89 -8.97 -5.30 0.73
N LYS A 90 -10.30 -5.31 0.54
CA LYS A 90 -11.08 -4.07 0.40
C LYS A 90 -10.97 -3.18 1.65
N THR A 91 -11.05 -3.76 2.85
CA THR A 91 -10.90 -3.01 4.10
C THR A 91 -9.48 -2.45 4.24
N VAL A 92 -8.46 -3.20 3.82
CA VAL A 92 -7.08 -2.70 3.78
C VAL A 92 -6.94 -1.55 2.79
N ALA A 93 -7.58 -1.64 1.61
CA ALA A 93 -7.59 -0.54 0.64
C ALA A 93 -8.28 0.72 1.19
N ASP A 94 -9.36 0.55 1.95
CA ASP A 94 -10.05 1.66 2.61
C ASP A 94 -9.14 2.34 3.66
N ILE A 95 -8.48 1.55 4.51
CA ILE A 95 -7.52 2.05 5.50
C ILE A 95 -6.36 2.77 4.82
N HIS A 96 -5.84 2.21 3.71
CA HIS A 96 -4.79 2.85 2.92
C HIS A 96 -5.25 4.22 2.41
N ALA A 97 -6.46 4.31 1.86
CA ALA A 97 -7.06 5.57 1.40
C ALA A 97 -7.22 6.58 2.55
N TYR A 98 -7.65 6.11 3.74
CA TYR A 98 -7.73 6.96 4.92
C TYR A 98 -6.38 7.55 5.29
N LEU A 99 -5.36 6.72 5.45
CA LEU A 99 -4.01 7.16 5.82
C LEU A 99 -3.41 8.11 4.76
N ALA A 100 -3.69 7.88 3.49
CA ALA A 100 -3.29 8.76 2.41
C ALA A 100 -4.01 10.11 2.42
N SER A 101 -5.25 10.17 2.94
CA SER A 101 -6.04 11.40 3.05
C SER A 101 -5.64 12.29 4.22
N VAL A 102 -4.90 11.74 5.20
CA VAL A 102 -4.44 12.51 6.35
C VAL A 102 -3.39 13.55 5.91
N PRO A 103 -3.58 14.83 6.24
CA PRO A 103 -2.59 15.86 5.92
C PRO A 103 -1.21 15.52 6.47
N LYS A 104 -0.17 15.82 5.70
CA LYS A 104 1.20 15.70 6.19
C LYS A 104 1.39 16.68 7.35
N PRO A 105 2.15 16.28 8.40
CA PRO A 105 2.52 17.23 9.44
C PRO A 105 3.23 18.44 8.83
N VAL A 106 2.98 19.60 9.38
CA VAL A 106 3.76 20.79 9.05
C VAL A 106 5.20 20.60 9.51
N ASP A 107 6.13 21.15 8.73
CA ASP A 107 7.54 21.16 9.13
C ASP A 107 7.69 21.99 10.42
N ALA A 108 8.36 21.44 11.42
CA ALA A 108 8.56 22.11 12.70
C ALA A 108 9.28 23.47 12.55
N SER A 109 10.11 23.63 11.53
CA SER A 109 10.78 24.90 11.20
C SER A 109 9.81 26.03 10.81
N LEU A 110 8.59 25.65 10.35
CA LEU A 110 7.54 26.61 9.99
C LEU A 110 6.67 27.03 11.19
N ILE A 111 6.83 26.37 12.32
CA ILE A 111 6.08 26.70 13.55
C ILE A 111 6.85 27.77 14.30
N LYS A 112 6.32 29.00 14.25
CA LYS A 112 6.90 30.14 14.97
C LYS A 112 6.97 29.84 16.46
N GLY A 113 8.17 29.88 17.06
CA GLY A 113 8.40 29.64 18.48
C GLY A 113 8.91 28.24 18.84
N MET A 114 9.13 27.36 17.85
CA MET A 114 9.77 26.05 18.06
C MET A 114 11.26 26.02 17.67
N GLN A 115 11.87 27.19 17.49
CA GLN A 115 13.30 27.31 17.19
C GLN A 115 14.09 27.58 18.45
#